data_8655d7bd53fe3e34b64a378727fb768b
#
_entry.id   8655d7bd53fe3e34b64a378727fb768b
#
_cell.length_a   1.000
_cell.length_b   1.000
_cell.length_c   1.000
_cell.angle_alpha   90.00
_cell.angle_beta   90.00
_cell.angle_gamma   90.00
#
_symmetry.space_group_name_H-M   'P 1'
#
loop_
_entity.id
_entity.type
_entity.pdbx_description
1 polymer ?
#
loop_
_entity_poly.entity_id
_entity_poly.type
_entity_poly.pdbx_seq_one_letter_code
_entity_poly.pdbx_strand_id
1 'polypeptide(L)'
;MKLNRIAYKLGFAGLAGLVLSLAMSANQMTSETAINRSNDRAEVQQNISDHLLEADIALRRMQLSMSNIRLAKTPADVQAEARALQQAESGATAQLDAAIGQIAQADSLAQLKSIKALATEFGEHAKAVVQEQLRTLEILDSRRTITEEWRRAISSALEQPAMLASANHAEIVKVLHHTDALFNMLDAATWRFGATSETDQKLTIERLPNDLNAALTKLRELLDDPEFIADVDFMNAILTGYYDVSSDAVANDLRKRALVELNATPTGDQAIQKMRAAVNEAAKLSDQAKLTAKSDLSSANRVNFGIGLAVMASLLVSMVFGFISVSRPLMRLNDALGKMAGGELDVHIPGATRGDEIGDIAKTVVVIRQNAAERAQEEAETLAQQEQRAREQRKQDMHRLASEFENAVCQIVNRVSTASTELEGAARRLTATAEQTERLTTFVAAASEQATANVQSVASASEQMASSITEI
;
A
#
# COMPACT_ATOMS: atom_id res chain seq x y z
N MET A 1 -2.25 -5.12 67.55
CA MET A 1 -2.74 -6.06 66.54
C MET A 1 -1.73 -7.21 66.44
N LYS A 2 -2.16 -8.45 66.70
CA LYS A 2 -1.26 -9.61 66.61
C LYS A 2 -1.11 -9.98 65.13
N LEU A 3 -0.13 -9.37 64.42
CA LEU A 3 0.22 -9.62 62.99
C LEU A 3 0.59 -11.10 62.68
N ASN A 4 0.63 -11.94 63.70
CA ASN A 4 1.05 -13.33 63.55
C ASN A 4 -0.11 -14.30 63.25
N ARG A 5 -1.35 -13.82 63.14
CA ARG A 5 -2.49 -14.65 62.79
C ARG A 5 -2.43 -15.13 61.36
N ILE A 6 -2.77 -16.37 61.13
CA ILE A 6 -2.77 -17.02 59.79
C ILE A 6 -3.67 -16.28 58.84
N ALA A 7 -4.83 -15.78 59.29
CA ALA A 7 -5.76 -15.00 58.50
C ALA A 7 -5.11 -13.77 57.86
N TYR A 8 -4.24 -13.04 58.59
CA TYR A 8 -3.52 -11.89 58.02
C TYR A 8 -2.45 -12.29 57.00
N LYS A 9 -1.76 -13.40 57.26
CA LYS A 9 -0.71 -13.89 56.35
C LYS A 9 -1.29 -14.43 55.05
N LEU A 10 -2.39 -15.15 55.10
CA LEU A 10 -3.12 -15.62 53.89
C LEU A 10 -3.81 -14.47 53.17
N GLY A 11 -4.40 -13.51 53.92
CA GLY A 11 -5.00 -12.31 53.35
C GLY A 11 -3.97 -11.46 52.58
N PHE A 12 -2.77 -11.31 53.11
CA PHE A 12 -1.70 -10.57 52.43
C PHE A 12 -1.22 -11.25 51.15
N ALA A 13 -1.09 -12.57 51.15
CA ALA A 13 -0.75 -13.34 49.96
C ALA A 13 -1.85 -13.26 48.87
N GLY A 14 -3.13 -13.31 49.29
CA GLY A 14 -4.27 -13.11 48.36
C GLY A 14 -4.34 -11.70 47.78
N LEU A 15 -4.07 -10.69 48.64
CA LEU A 15 -4.06 -9.29 48.22
C LEU A 15 -2.93 -8.99 47.22
N ALA A 16 -1.76 -9.60 47.40
CA ALA A 16 -0.66 -9.48 46.44
C ALA A 16 -1.03 -10.04 45.04
N GLY A 17 -1.68 -11.19 45.00
CA GLY A 17 -2.20 -11.78 43.76
C GLY A 17 -3.25 -10.89 43.07
N LEU A 18 -4.14 -10.30 43.85
CA LEU A 18 -5.19 -9.40 43.37
C LEU A 18 -4.60 -8.09 42.81
N VAL A 19 -3.62 -7.49 43.48
CA VAL A 19 -2.91 -6.30 43.02
C VAL A 19 -2.17 -6.58 41.70
N LEU A 20 -1.48 -7.73 41.60
CA LEU A 20 -0.80 -8.12 40.38
C LEU A 20 -1.79 -8.37 39.21
N SER A 21 -2.94 -8.99 39.50
CA SER A 21 -4.00 -9.18 38.50
C SER A 21 -4.60 -7.87 38.02
N LEU A 22 -4.84 -6.92 38.91
CA LEU A 22 -5.30 -5.56 38.57
C LEU A 22 -4.23 -4.82 37.76
N ALA A 23 -2.95 -4.93 38.13
CA ALA A 23 -1.86 -4.34 37.38
C ALA A 23 -1.75 -4.93 35.97
N MET A 24 -1.96 -6.25 35.80
CA MET A 24 -2.00 -6.90 34.49
C MET A 24 -3.16 -6.37 33.65
N SER A 25 -4.37 -6.28 34.21
CA SER A 25 -5.54 -5.75 33.50
C SER A 25 -5.36 -4.29 33.09
N ALA A 26 -4.83 -3.45 33.97
CA ALA A 26 -4.52 -2.05 33.67
C ALA A 26 -3.45 -1.92 32.58
N ASN A 27 -2.38 -2.72 32.64
CA ASN A 27 -1.35 -2.74 31.60
C ASN A 27 -1.90 -3.24 30.26
N GLN A 28 -2.76 -4.25 30.27
CA GLN A 28 -3.39 -4.76 29.05
C GLN A 28 -4.25 -3.69 28.39
N MET A 29 -5.08 -2.97 29.14
CA MET A 29 -5.94 -1.91 28.62
C MET A 29 -5.14 -0.72 28.05
N THR A 30 -4.07 -0.31 28.73
CA THR A 30 -3.18 0.76 28.24
C THR A 30 -2.39 0.33 27.01
N SER A 31 -1.87 -0.90 27.00
CA SER A 31 -1.13 -1.47 25.89
C SER A 31 -2.01 -1.65 24.66
N GLU A 32 -3.25 -2.13 24.80
CA GLU A 32 -4.22 -2.28 23.71
C GLU A 32 -4.52 -0.93 23.06
N THR A 33 -4.74 0.11 23.86
CA THR A 33 -4.96 1.47 23.34
C THR A 33 -3.72 2.01 22.58
N ALA A 34 -2.52 1.75 23.08
CA ALA A 34 -1.28 2.16 22.43
C ALA A 34 -1.06 1.41 21.12
N ILE A 35 -1.27 0.08 21.11
CA ILE A 35 -1.16 -0.76 19.91
C ILE A 35 -2.15 -0.33 18.84
N ASN A 36 -3.42 -0.09 19.19
CA ASN A 36 -4.44 0.36 18.25
C ASN A 36 -4.03 1.69 17.62
N ARG A 37 -3.60 2.68 18.41
CA ARG A 37 -3.12 3.97 17.89
C ARG A 37 -1.91 3.81 16.97
N SER A 38 -1.01 2.88 17.28
CA SER A 38 0.19 2.63 16.47
C SER A 38 -0.18 1.94 15.15
N ASN A 39 -1.13 1.02 15.18
CA ASN A 39 -1.69 0.35 14.00
C ASN A 39 -2.44 1.35 13.10
N ASP A 40 -3.31 2.19 13.67
CA ASP A 40 -4.04 3.23 12.93
C ASP A 40 -3.08 4.18 12.22
N ARG A 41 -1.98 4.58 12.90
CA ARG A 41 -0.94 5.41 12.27
C ARG A 41 -0.22 4.68 11.13
N ALA A 42 0.07 3.39 11.31
CA ALA A 42 0.72 2.59 10.27
C ALA A 42 -0.19 2.43 9.06
N GLU A 43 -1.50 2.22 9.26
CA GLU A 43 -2.50 2.15 8.20
C GLU A 43 -2.63 3.47 7.45
N VAL A 44 -2.73 4.60 8.14
CA VAL A 44 -2.77 5.93 7.53
C VAL A 44 -1.52 6.19 6.69
N GLN A 45 -0.33 5.89 7.21
CA GLN A 45 0.92 6.07 6.45
C GLN A 45 1.01 5.16 5.24
N GLN A 46 0.50 3.93 5.35
CA GLN A 46 0.42 3.01 4.22
C GLN A 46 -0.52 3.56 3.13
N ASN A 47 -1.72 4.01 3.50
CA ASN A 47 -2.69 4.58 2.57
C ASN A 47 -2.13 5.82 1.85
N ILE A 48 -1.43 6.70 2.57
CA ILE A 48 -0.74 7.84 1.95
C ILE A 48 0.29 7.37 0.93
N SER A 49 1.12 6.38 1.28
CA SER A 49 2.14 5.82 0.38
C SER A 49 1.51 5.23 -0.88
N ASP A 50 0.41 4.50 -0.75
CA ASP A 50 -0.29 3.86 -1.87
C ASP A 50 -0.92 4.92 -2.80
N HIS A 51 -1.57 5.94 -2.26
CA HIS A 51 -2.09 7.07 -3.04
C HIS A 51 -0.99 7.81 -3.81
N LEU A 52 0.17 8.04 -3.19
CA LEU A 52 1.29 8.70 -3.85
C LEU A 52 1.90 7.84 -4.95
N LEU A 53 1.96 6.54 -4.78
CA LEU A 53 2.42 5.61 -5.81
C LEU A 53 1.48 5.61 -7.02
N GLU A 54 0.17 5.59 -6.78
CA GLU A 54 -0.82 5.68 -7.86
C GLU A 54 -0.76 7.04 -8.58
N ALA A 55 -0.51 8.14 -7.85
CA ALA A 55 -0.30 9.46 -8.43
C ALA A 55 0.98 9.50 -9.29
N ASP A 56 2.09 8.87 -8.88
CA ASP A 56 3.32 8.77 -9.68
C ASP A 56 3.07 8.02 -10.99
N ILE A 57 2.34 6.90 -10.94
CA ILE A 57 1.94 6.14 -12.12
C ILE A 57 1.11 7.00 -13.07
N ALA A 58 0.16 7.78 -12.55
CA ALA A 58 -0.69 8.64 -13.34
C ALA A 58 0.11 9.79 -13.99
N LEU A 59 1.04 10.42 -13.28
CA LEU A 59 1.94 11.43 -13.83
C LEU A 59 2.80 10.89 -14.97
N ARG A 60 3.31 9.68 -14.85
CA ARG A 60 4.06 9.01 -15.92
C ARG A 60 3.18 8.71 -17.14
N ARG A 61 1.93 8.34 -16.93
CA ARG A 61 0.95 8.18 -18.02
C ARG A 61 0.70 9.50 -18.73
N MET A 62 0.63 10.62 -18.01
CA MET A 62 0.54 11.95 -18.64
C MET A 62 1.74 12.24 -19.54
N GLN A 63 2.96 11.97 -19.08
CA GLN A 63 4.17 12.14 -19.93
C GLN A 63 4.15 11.24 -21.16
N LEU A 64 3.73 9.99 -21.01
CA LEU A 64 3.61 9.05 -22.12
C LEU A 64 2.60 9.54 -23.15
N SER A 65 1.38 9.94 -22.71
CA SER A 65 0.36 10.46 -23.61
C SER A 65 0.81 11.74 -24.31
N MET A 66 1.50 12.64 -23.61
CA MET A 66 2.09 13.83 -24.25
C MET A 66 3.11 13.45 -25.34
N SER A 67 3.96 12.45 -25.09
CA SER A 67 4.89 11.94 -26.08
C SER A 67 4.16 11.34 -27.29
N ASN A 68 3.12 10.55 -27.07
CA ASN A 68 2.31 9.94 -28.12
C ASN A 68 1.55 11.00 -28.94
N ILE A 69 1.03 12.06 -28.30
CA ILE A 69 0.41 13.20 -28.99
C ILE A 69 1.39 13.79 -30.02
N ARG A 70 2.64 13.99 -29.65
CA ARG A 70 3.68 14.55 -30.55
C ARG A 70 3.95 13.65 -31.76
N LEU A 71 3.81 12.35 -31.60
CA LEU A 71 4.06 11.33 -32.63
C LEU A 71 2.81 10.97 -33.44
N ALA A 72 1.64 11.39 -33.01
CA ALA A 72 0.37 11.06 -33.63
C ALA A 72 0.28 11.61 -35.06
N LYS A 73 -0.17 10.75 -35.98
CA LYS A 73 -0.24 11.03 -37.42
C LYS A 73 -1.66 11.35 -37.89
N THR A 74 -2.67 11.14 -37.06
CA THR A 74 -4.05 11.44 -37.38
C THR A 74 -4.73 12.27 -36.28
N PRO A 75 -5.72 13.12 -36.60
CA PRO A 75 -6.47 13.85 -35.58
C PRO A 75 -7.17 12.92 -34.59
N ALA A 76 -7.58 11.72 -35.02
CA ALA A 76 -8.23 10.72 -34.15
C ALA A 76 -7.24 10.19 -33.07
N ASP A 77 -5.99 9.93 -33.45
CA ASP A 77 -4.95 9.50 -32.52
C ASP A 77 -4.64 10.61 -31.51
N VAL A 78 -4.50 11.85 -31.97
CA VAL A 78 -4.29 13.02 -31.08
C VAL A 78 -5.42 13.12 -30.07
N GLN A 79 -6.68 12.99 -30.49
CA GLN A 79 -7.84 13.08 -29.61
C GLN A 79 -7.93 11.89 -28.62
N ALA A 80 -7.52 10.69 -29.05
CA ALA A 80 -7.47 9.52 -28.19
C ALA A 80 -6.44 9.71 -27.06
N GLU A 81 -5.24 10.14 -27.41
CA GLU A 81 -4.19 10.41 -26.42
C GLU A 81 -4.50 11.63 -25.53
N ALA A 82 -5.17 12.65 -26.07
CA ALA A 82 -5.65 13.78 -25.28
C ALA A 82 -6.64 13.36 -24.19
N ARG A 83 -7.54 12.41 -24.50
CA ARG A 83 -8.45 11.81 -23.51
C ARG A 83 -7.68 11.00 -22.46
N ALA A 84 -6.71 10.19 -22.89
CA ALA A 84 -5.85 9.43 -21.97
C ALA A 84 -5.06 10.35 -21.03
N LEU A 85 -4.52 11.46 -21.56
CA LEU A 85 -3.87 12.51 -20.77
C LEU A 85 -4.81 13.10 -19.72
N GLN A 86 -6.02 13.47 -20.11
CA GLN A 86 -7.02 14.05 -19.19
C GLN A 86 -7.42 13.06 -18.10
N GLN A 87 -7.60 11.78 -18.43
CA GLN A 87 -7.89 10.74 -17.45
C GLN A 87 -6.73 10.57 -16.46
N ALA A 88 -5.50 10.58 -16.96
CA ALA A 88 -4.31 10.48 -16.12
C ALA A 88 -4.13 11.71 -15.21
N GLU A 89 -4.39 12.94 -15.71
CA GLU A 89 -4.39 14.18 -14.92
C GLU A 89 -5.42 14.11 -13.78
N SER A 90 -6.66 13.70 -14.12
CA SER A 90 -7.73 13.53 -13.13
C SER A 90 -7.38 12.47 -12.08
N GLY A 91 -6.79 11.36 -12.51
CA GLY A 91 -6.30 10.31 -11.62
C GLY A 91 -5.20 10.82 -10.69
N ALA A 92 -4.18 11.48 -11.23
CA ALA A 92 -3.07 12.04 -10.43
C ALA A 92 -3.57 13.04 -9.38
N THR A 93 -4.44 13.96 -9.78
CA THR A 93 -4.99 14.98 -8.86
C THR A 93 -5.90 14.37 -7.80
N ALA A 94 -6.72 13.39 -8.14
CA ALA A 94 -7.59 12.68 -7.19
C ALA A 94 -6.78 11.91 -6.13
N GLN A 95 -5.74 11.21 -6.54
CA GLN A 95 -4.87 10.47 -5.62
C GLN A 95 -4.06 11.42 -4.72
N LEU A 96 -3.58 12.53 -5.29
CA LEU A 96 -2.93 13.59 -4.50
C LEU A 96 -3.88 14.21 -3.47
N ASP A 97 -5.14 14.46 -3.84
CA ASP A 97 -6.14 14.98 -2.89
C ASP A 97 -6.45 13.98 -1.78
N ALA A 98 -6.54 12.69 -2.09
CA ALA A 98 -6.73 11.65 -1.10
C ALA A 98 -5.55 11.58 -0.11
N ALA A 99 -4.31 11.66 -0.60
CA ALA A 99 -3.12 11.75 0.24
C ALA A 99 -3.08 13.04 1.08
N ILE A 100 -3.36 14.20 0.48
CA ILE A 100 -3.42 15.51 1.15
C ILE A 100 -4.42 15.51 2.30
N GLY A 101 -5.58 14.86 2.11
CA GLY A 101 -6.61 14.75 3.14
C GLY A 101 -6.20 13.96 4.39
N GLN A 102 -5.17 13.13 4.31
CA GLN A 102 -4.68 12.29 5.40
C GLN A 102 -3.40 12.82 6.08
N ILE A 103 -2.72 13.82 5.48
CA ILE A 103 -1.46 14.37 5.99
C ILE A 103 -1.72 15.46 7.01
N ALA A 104 -1.15 15.29 8.21
CA ALA A 104 -1.18 16.28 9.27
C ALA A 104 0.09 17.19 9.30
N GLN A 105 1.20 16.76 8.69
CA GLN A 105 2.47 17.47 8.72
C GLN A 105 2.51 18.59 7.70
N ALA A 106 2.77 19.83 8.14
CA ALA A 106 2.67 21.04 7.32
C ALA A 106 3.64 21.03 6.11
N ASP A 107 4.87 20.55 6.29
CA ASP A 107 5.88 20.52 5.24
C ASP A 107 5.51 19.52 4.13
N SER A 108 5.11 18.31 4.49
CA SER A 108 4.64 17.30 3.54
C SER A 108 3.36 17.74 2.83
N LEU A 109 2.45 18.41 3.54
CA LEU A 109 1.25 19.00 2.95
C LEU A 109 1.59 20.07 1.89
N ALA A 110 2.53 20.97 2.20
CA ALA A 110 2.97 21.99 1.25
C ALA A 110 3.64 21.38 0.02
N GLN A 111 4.45 20.34 0.22
CA GLN A 111 5.09 19.59 -0.85
C GLN A 111 4.06 18.95 -1.78
N LEU A 112 3.05 18.23 -1.25
CA LEU A 112 2.03 17.58 -2.08
C LEU A 112 1.16 18.59 -2.82
N LYS A 113 0.81 19.72 -2.21
CA LYS A 113 0.12 20.82 -2.90
C LYS A 113 0.95 21.37 -4.06
N SER A 114 2.27 21.51 -3.88
CA SER A 114 3.19 21.92 -4.95
C SER A 114 3.22 20.91 -6.09
N ILE A 115 3.25 19.61 -5.79
CA ILE A 115 3.21 18.55 -6.80
C ILE A 115 1.88 18.60 -7.56
N LYS A 116 0.76 18.74 -6.87
CA LYS A 116 -0.56 18.86 -7.50
C LYS A 116 -0.62 20.07 -8.43
N ALA A 117 -0.10 21.23 -8.02
CA ALA A 117 -0.04 22.41 -8.87
C ALA A 117 0.78 22.17 -10.14
N LEU A 118 1.96 21.52 -10.02
CA LEU A 118 2.78 21.14 -11.16
C LEU A 118 2.10 20.13 -12.08
N ALA A 119 1.36 19.17 -11.53
CA ALA A 119 0.60 18.19 -12.32
C ALA A 119 -0.48 18.88 -13.16
N THR A 120 -1.21 19.82 -12.57
CA THR A 120 -2.22 20.64 -13.26
C THR A 120 -1.58 21.53 -14.33
N GLU A 121 -0.50 22.23 -14.00
CA GLU A 121 0.25 23.08 -14.93
C GLU A 121 0.79 22.27 -16.10
N PHE A 122 1.34 21.09 -15.84
CA PHE A 122 1.76 20.16 -16.90
C PHE A 122 0.58 19.75 -17.79
N GLY A 123 -0.58 19.46 -17.21
CA GLY A 123 -1.81 19.16 -17.94
C GLY A 123 -2.20 20.32 -18.89
N GLU A 124 -2.14 21.58 -18.45
CA GLU A 124 -2.44 22.74 -19.29
C GLU A 124 -1.42 22.91 -20.43
N HIS A 125 -0.14 22.75 -20.15
CA HIS A 125 0.88 22.78 -21.20
C HIS A 125 0.69 21.64 -22.22
N ALA A 126 0.37 20.45 -21.77
CA ALA A 126 0.10 19.32 -22.66
C ALA A 126 -1.16 19.54 -23.52
N LYS A 127 -2.22 20.18 -22.99
CA LYS A 127 -3.39 20.59 -23.77
C LYS A 127 -3.02 21.58 -24.87
N ALA A 128 -2.10 22.54 -24.60
CA ALA A 128 -1.60 23.44 -25.61
C ALA A 128 -0.82 22.68 -26.72
N VAL A 129 -0.02 21.66 -26.34
CA VAL A 129 0.65 20.79 -27.32
C VAL A 129 -0.33 20.00 -28.18
N VAL A 130 -1.47 19.56 -27.63
CA VAL A 130 -2.56 18.94 -28.42
C VAL A 130 -3.03 19.87 -29.54
N GLN A 131 -3.28 21.14 -29.24
CA GLN A 131 -3.75 22.10 -30.24
C GLN A 131 -2.72 22.32 -31.34
N GLU A 132 -1.45 22.51 -30.98
CA GLU A 132 -0.40 22.69 -31.97
C GLU A 132 -0.16 21.41 -32.80
N GLN A 133 -0.36 20.22 -32.25
CA GLN A 133 -0.29 18.97 -33.02
C GLN A 133 -1.45 18.84 -34.01
N LEU A 134 -2.67 19.13 -33.60
CA LEU A 134 -3.83 19.17 -34.51
C LEU A 134 -3.58 20.18 -35.64
N ARG A 135 -3.05 21.37 -35.33
CA ARG A 135 -2.66 22.36 -36.33
C ARG A 135 -1.57 21.86 -37.28
N THR A 136 -0.59 21.11 -36.72
CA THR A 136 0.43 20.45 -37.58
C THR A 136 -0.22 19.54 -38.62
N LEU A 137 -1.19 18.71 -38.21
CA LEU A 137 -1.85 17.76 -39.12
C LEU A 137 -2.70 18.48 -40.18
N GLU A 138 -3.39 19.56 -39.80
CA GLU A 138 -4.15 20.41 -40.73
C GLU A 138 -3.25 21.05 -41.76
N ILE A 139 -2.10 21.60 -41.36
CA ILE A 139 -1.08 22.20 -42.21
C ILE A 139 -0.53 21.14 -43.18
N LEU A 140 -0.26 19.92 -42.70
CA LEU A 140 0.24 18.83 -43.56
C LEU A 140 -0.78 18.42 -44.63
N ASP A 141 -2.07 18.38 -44.31
CA ASP A 141 -3.13 18.08 -45.26
C ASP A 141 -3.27 19.19 -46.32
N SER A 142 -3.25 20.46 -45.88
CA SER A 142 -3.28 21.64 -46.72
C SER A 142 -2.08 21.66 -47.70
N ARG A 143 -0.88 21.40 -47.20
CA ARG A 143 0.33 21.32 -48.02
C ARG A 143 0.21 20.23 -49.09
N ARG A 144 -0.27 19.05 -48.72
CA ARG A 144 -0.50 17.94 -49.63
C ARG A 144 -1.42 18.35 -50.79
N THR A 145 -2.54 18.95 -50.43
CA THR A 145 -3.52 19.42 -51.44
C THR A 145 -2.91 20.42 -52.39
N ILE A 146 -2.21 21.44 -51.86
CA ILE A 146 -1.56 22.47 -52.69
C ILE A 146 -0.44 21.87 -53.57
N THR A 147 0.34 20.91 -53.06
CA THR A 147 1.38 20.23 -53.84
C THR A 147 0.76 19.40 -55.00
N GLU A 148 -0.40 18.77 -54.77
CA GLU A 148 -1.13 18.07 -55.84
C GLU A 148 -1.72 19.03 -56.89
N GLU A 149 -2.18 20.23 -56.47
CA GLU A 149 -2.62 21.29 -57.38
C GLU A 149 -1.47 21.84 -58.21
N TRP A 150 -0.31 22.11 -57.60
CA TRP A 150 0.89 22.52 -58.29
C TRP A 150 1.30 21.51 -59.37
N ARG A 151 1.35 20.21 -59.02
CA ARG A 151 1.72 19.15 -59.96
C ARG A 151 0.75 19.10 -61.17
N ARG A 152 -0.55 19.26 -60.89
CA ARG A 152 -1.56 19.33 -61.98
C ARG A 152 -1.36 20.57 -62.85
N ALA A 153 -1.10 21.73 -62.26
CA ALA A 153 -0.86 22.96 -63.00
C ALA A 153 0.38 22.88 -63.90
N ILE A 154 1.50 22.33 -63.40
CA ILE A 154 2.70 22.09 -64.21
C ILE A 154 2.42 21.12 -65.36
N SER A 155 1.75 19.97 -65.10
CA SER A 155 1.42 19.03 -66.16
C SER A 155 0.50 19.66 -67.20
N SER A 156 -0.54 20.41 -66.82
CA SER A 156 -1.41 21.14 -67.71
C SER A 156 -0.66 22.15 -68.59
N ALA A 157 0.25 22.93 -67.95
CA ALA A 157 1.04 23.92 -68.66
C ALA A 157 1.99 23.29 -69.72
N LEU A 158 2.56 22.11 -69.41
CA LEU A 158 3.43 21.38 -70.36
C LEU A 158 2.67 20.76 -71.52
N GLU A 159 1.38 20.51 -71.42
CA GLU A 159 0.51 19.94 -72.45
C GLU A 159 -0.30 21.02 -73.22
N GLN A 160 -0.18 22.30 -72.86
CA GLN A 160 -0.88 23.42 -73.49
C GLN A 160 -0.54 23.49 -75.02
N PRO A 161 -1.56 23.51 -75.90
CA PRO A 161 -1.31 23.65 -77.33
C PRO A 161 -0.58 24.93 -77.72
N ALA A 162 -0.87 26.03 -77.02
CA ALA A 162 -0.21 27.33 -77.21
C ALA A 162 1.29 27.26 -76.93
N MET A 163 1.69 26.51 -75.87
CA MET A 163 3.07 26.27 -75.53
C MET A 163 3.79 25.49 -76.60
N LEU A 164 3.19 24.43 -77.15
CA LEU A 164 3.75 23.57 -78.19
C LEU A 164 3.91 24.32 -79.48
N ALA A 165 3.05 25.31 -79.79
CA ALA A 165 3.10 26.14 -81.00
C ALA A 165 3.98 27.39 -80.86
N SER A 166 4.46 27.74 -79.70
CA SER A 166 5.24 28.93 -79.40
C SER A 166 6.63 28.91 -80.04
N ALA A 167 7.07 30.02 -80.59
CA ALA A 167 8.47 30.20 -81.07
C ALA A 167 9.50 30.06 -79.90
N ASN A 168 9.08 30.33 -78.69
CA ASN A 168 9.86 30.25 -77.44
C ASN A 168 9.74 28.91 -76.74
N HIS A 169 9.15 27.87 -77.34
CA HIS A 169 8.85 26.57 -76.72
C HIS A 169 9.99 26.02 -75.88
N ALA A 170 11.18 25.94 -76.35
CA ALA A 170 12.35 25.37 -75.64
C ALA A 170 12.71 26.15 -74.38
N GLU A 171 12.57 27.48 -74.38
CA GLU A 171 12.87 28.33 -73.23
C GLU A 171 11.68 28.28 -72.25
N ILE A 172 10.43 28.22 -72.69
CA ILE A 172 9.24 28.03 -71.88
C ILE A 172 9.33 26.72 -71.10
N VAL A 173 9.62 25.58 -71.80
CA VAL A 173 9.77 24.26 -71.13
C VAL A 173 10.91 24.29 -70.11
N LYS A 174 12.04 24.91 -70.44
CA LYS A 174 13.15 25.05 -69.49
C LYS A 174 12.80 25.84 -68.28
N VAL A 175 12.07 26.95 -68.42
CA VAL A 175 11.62 27.79 -67.26
C VAL A 175 10.57 27.05 -66.46
N LEU A 176 9.60 26.33 -67.06
CA LEU A 176 8.64 25.49 -66.37
C LEU A 176 9.32 24.42 -65.52
N HIS A 177 10.27 23.66 -66.07
CA HIS A 177 11.03 22.67 -65.29
C HIS A 177 11.87 23.30 -64.19
N HIS A 178 12.45 24.48 -64.44
CA HIS A 178 13.18 25.20 -63.41
C HIS A 178 12.25 25.64 -62.25
N THR A 179 11.06 26.15 -62.58
CA THR A 179 10.04 26.55 -61.59
C THR A 179 9.55 25.35 -60.78
N ASP A 180 9.29 24.20 -61.44
CA ASP A 180 8.93 22.97 -60.73
C ASP A 180 10.05 22.48 -59.79
N ALA A 181 11.30 22.54 -60.26
CA ALA A 181 12.45 22.19 -59.41
C ALA A 181 12.56 23.08 -58.17
N LEU A 182 12.35 24.40 -58.32
CA LEU A 182 12.35 25.36 -57.18
C LEU A 182 11.21 25.11 -56.20
N PHE A 183 10.00 24.79 -56.73
CA PHE A 183 8.86 24.43 -55.86
C PHE A 183 9.13 23.12 -55.09
N ASN A 184 9.64 22.10 -55.72
CA ASN A 184 10.00 20.85 -55.08
C ASN A 184 11.12 21.03 -54.02
N MET A 185 12.06 21.98 -54.26
CA MET A 185 13.05 22.39 -53.27
C MET A 185 12.41 23.08 -52.04
N LEU A 186 11.42 23.95 -52.27
CA LEU A 186 10.66 24.60 -51.20
C LEU A 186 9.88 23.59 -50.37
N ASP A 187 9.20 22.63 -51.03
CA ASP A 187 8.50 21.55 -50.34
C ASP A 187 9.45 20.71 -49.51
N ALA A 188 10.57 20.28 -50.08
CA ALA A 188 11.61 19.51 -49.39
C ALA A 188 12.22 20.27 -48.20
N ALA A 189 12.50 21.58 -48.35
CA ALA A 189 13.01 22.40 -47.26
C ALA A 189 12.00 22.50 -46.10
N THR A 190 10.71 22.64 -46.40
CA THR A 190 9.65 22.69 -45.39
C THR A 190 9.50 21.35 -44.64
N TRP A 191 9.59 20.22 -45.35
CA TRP A 191 9.61 18.90 -44.72
C TRP A 191 10.84 18.70 -43.81
N ARG A 192 12.04 19.08 -44.29
CA ARG A 192 13.26 18.96 -43.49
C ARG A 192 13.22 19.86 -42.26
N PHE A 193 12.72 21.09 -42.41
CA PHE A 193 12.57 21.97 -41.25
C PHE A 193 11.69 21.35 -40.17
N GLY A 194 10.52 20.80 -40.51
CA GLY A 194 9.64 20.13 -39.58
C GLY A 194 10.29 18.92 -38.88
N ALA A 195 11.27 18.26 -39.54
CA ALA A 195 12.00 17.14 -38.97
C ALA A 195 13.20 17.56 -38.10
N THR A 196 13.98 18.58 -38.54
CA THR A 196 15.28 18.91 -37.95
C THR A 196 15.33 20.28 -37.26
N SER A 197 14.42 21.19 -37.63
CA SER A 197 14.41 22.61 -37.23
C SER A 197 15.72 23.38 -37.55
N GLU A 198 16.45 22.91 -38.57
CA GLU A 198 17.69 23.56 -38.97
C GLU A 198 17.43 24.97 -39.54
N THR A 199 18.18 25.92 -39.05
CA THR A 199 18.08 27.32 -39.47
C THR A 199 18.25 27.51 -40.98
N ASP A 200 19.13 26.74 -41.60
CA ASP A 200 19.39 26.81 -43.04
C ASP A 200 18.15 26.42 -43.88
N GLN A 201 17.35 25.49 -43.39
CA GLN A 201 16.08 25.13 -44.03
C GLN A 201 15.07 26.29 -43.94
N LYS A 202 14.98 26.95 -42.75
CA LYS A 202 14.15 28.14 -42.59
C LYS A 202 14.54 29.26 -43.56
N LEU A 203 15.82 29.55 -43.67
CA LEU A 203 16.33 30.56 -44.63
C LEU A 203 16.02 30.16 -46.09
N THR A 204 16.06 28.89 -46.39
CA THR A 204 15.70 28.36 -47.72
C THR A 204 14.21 28.57 -48.02
N ILE A 205 13.33 28.32 -47.06
CA ILE A 205 11.88 28.55 -47.16
C ILE A 205 11.57 30.03 -47.37
N GLU A 206 12.28 30.92 -46.69
CA GLU A 206 12.10 32.39 -46.81
C GLU A 206 12.59 32.94 -48.16
N ARG A 207 13.64 32.33 -48.74
CA ARG A 207 14.27 32.79 -50.02
C ARG A 207 13.59 32.26 -51.28
N LEU A 208 13.28 30.95 -51.31
CA LEU A 208 12.79 30.28 -52.53
C LEU A 208 11.53 30.88 -53.16
N PRO A 209 10.56 31.44 -52.42
CA PRO A 209 9.41 32.11 -53.00
C PRO A 209 9.79 33.28 -53.92
N ASN A 210 10.85 34.03 -53.59
CA ASN A 210 11.33 35.11 -54.44
C ASN A 210 11.93 34.58 -55.74
N ASP A 211 12.71 33.48 -55.64
CA ASP A 211 13.29 32.84 -56.83
C ASP A 211 12.19 32.24 -57.75
N LEU A 212 11.14 31.65 -57.13
CA LEU A 212 9.95 31.12 -57.81
C LEU A 212 9.15 32.23 -58.50
N ASN A 213 8.88 33.32 -57.79
CA ASN A 213 8.20 34.49 -58.37
C ASN A 213 8.95 35.09 -59.57
N ALA A 214 10.29 35.18 -59.48
CA ALA A 214 11.14 35.60 -60.59
C ALA A 214 11.03 34.63 -61.79
N ALA A 215 11.02 33.34 -61.54
CA ALA A 215 10.86 32.33 -62.60
C ALA A 215 9.46 32.38 -63.26
N LEU A 216 8.39 32.55 -62.45
CA LEU A 216 7.01 32.72 -62.98
C LEU A 216 6.87 34.02 -63.76
N THR A 217 7.46 35.15 -63.31
CA THR A 217 7.48 36.41 -64.02
C THR A 217 8.17 36.26 -65.36
N LYS A 218 9.37 35.61 -65.40
CA LYS A 218 10.06 35.30 -66.64
C LYS A 218 9.21 34.42 -67.55
N LEU A 219 8.51 33.41 -66.99
CA LEU A 219 7.62 32.57 -67.78
C LEU A 219 6.52 33.40 -68.43
N ARG A 220 5.88 34.28 -67.68
CA ARG A 220 4.82 35.20 -68.15
C ARG A 220 5.28 36.12 -69.28
N GLU A 221 6.52 36.61 -69.18
CA GLU A 221 7.12 37.45 -70.25
C GLU A 221 7.37 36.73 -71.58
N LEU A 222 7.50 35.39 -71.51
CA LEU A 222 7.72 34.57 -72.73
C LEU A 222 6.42 34.18 -73.43
N LEU A 223 5.24 34.54 -72.86
CA LEU A 223 3.93 34.08 -73.28
C LEU A 223 3.14 35.24 -73.90
N ASP A 224 2.57 34.95 -75.11
CA ASP A 224 1.63 35.84 -75.82
C ASP A 224 0.21 35.37 -75.72
N ASP A 225 -0.05 34.13 -75.36
CA ASP A 225 -1.38 33.54 -75.29
C ASP A 225 -2.08 33.84 -73.94
N PRO A 226 -3.28 34.50 -73.95
CA PRO A 226 -3.98 34.89 -72.70
C PRO A 226 -4.42 33.72 -71.83
N GLU A 227 -4.74 32.56 -72.37
CA GLU A 227 -5.14 31.40 -71.63
C GLU A 227 -3.94 30.80 -70.86
N PHE A 228 -2.79 30.74 -71.54
CA PHE A 228 -1.56 30.26 -70.89
C PHE A 228 -1.07 31.27 -69.82
N ILE A 229 -1.23 32.57 -70.06
CA ILE A 229 -0.93 33.60 -69.03
C ILE A 229 -1.82 33.39 -67.78
N ALA A 230 -3.10 33.06 -67.97
CA ALA A 230 -4.01 32.75 -66.85
C ALA A 230 -3.55 31.50 -66.08
N ASP A 231 -3.02 30.47 -66.74
CA ASP A 231 -2.44 29.29 -66.07
C ASP A 231 -1.21 29.67 -65.20
N VAL A 232 -0.33 30.57 -65.72
CA VAL A 232 0.81 31.06 -64.96
C VAL A 232 0.37 31.92 -63.75
N ASP A 233 -0.68 32.74 -63.92
CA ASP A 233 -1.27 33.53 -62.80
C ASP A 233 -1.91 32.59 -61.75
N PHE A 234 -2.52 31.48 -62.20
CA PHE A 234 -3.00 30.43 -61.27
C PHE A 234 -1.86 29.71 -60.54
N MET A 235 -0.76 29.37 -61.23
CA MET A 235 0.45 28.83 -60.60
C MET A 235 1.01 29.79 -59.54
N ASN A 236 0.99 31.10 -59.80
CA ASN A 236 1.44 32.09 -58.84
C ASN A 236 0.50 32.17 -57.61
N ALA A 237 -0.81 32.00 -57.79
CA ALA A 237 -1.76 31.90 -56.68
C ALA A 237 -1.48 30.64 -55.83
N ILE A 238 -1.24 29.47 -56.46
CA ILE A 238 -0.85 28.24 -55.79
C ILE A 238 0.43 28.45 -54.97
N LEU A 239 1.46 29.09 -55.57
CA LEU A 239 2.72 29.41 -54.89
C LEU A 239 2.50 30.27 -53.63
N THR A 240 1.69 31.33 -53.75
CA THR A 240 1.36 32.20 -52.63
C THR A 240 0.70 31.42 -51.50
N GLY A 241 -0.31 30.61 -51.84
CA GLY A 241 -0.97 29.73 -50.86
C GLY A 241 -0.01 28.73 -50.21
N TYR A 242 0.90 28.17 -51.03
CA TYR A 242 1.92 27.25 -50.49
C TYR A 242 2.91 27.92 -49.53
N TYR A 243 3.32 29.16 -49.86
CA TYR A 243 4.20 29.95 -48.99
C TYR A 243 3.55 30.28 -47.65
N ASP A 244 2.27 30.70 -47.66
CA ASP A 244 1.54 30.99 -46.45
C ASP A 244 1.44 29.77 -45.53
N VAL A 245 1.08 28.60 -46.13
CA VAL A 245 1.00 27.34 -45.38
C VAL A 245 2.38 26.86 -44.90
N SER A 246 3.45 27.08 -45.68
CA SER A 246 4.82 26.73 -45.27
C SER A 246 5.34 27.65 -44.16
N SER A 247 5.04 28.94 -44.23
CA SER A 247 5.34 29.90 -43.17
C SER A 247 4.60 29.55 -41.85
N ASP A 248 3.30 29.18 -41.96
CA ASP A 248 2.53 28.67 -40.85
C ASP A 248 3.14 27.38 -40.28
N ALA A 249 3.64 26.48 -41.13
CA ALA A 249 4.31 25.25 -40.66
C ALA A 249 5.53 25.55 -39.80
N VAL A 250 6.37 26.49 -40.27
CA VAL A 250 7.57 26.93 -39.52
C VAL A 250 7.17 27.55 -38.20
N ALA A 251 6.20 28.49 -38.20
CA ALA A 251 5.73 29.16 -36.98
C ALA A 251 5.11 28.17 -35.99
N ASN A 252 4.32 27.23 -36.50
CA ASN A 252 3.68 26.19 -35.67
C ASN A 252 4.72 25.25 -35.04
N ASP A 253 5.72 24.81 -35.79
CA ASP A 253 6.77 23.92 -35.27
C ASP A 253 7.58 24.63 -34.15
N LEU A 254 7.95 25.89 -34.38
CA LEU A 254 8.66 26.68 -33.38
C LEU A 254 7.82 26.84 -32.09
N ARG A 255 6.53 27.19 -32.23
CA ARG A 255 5.62 27.29 -31.07
C ARG A 255 5.50 25.96 -30.33
N LYS A 256 5.25 24.86 -31.08
CA LYS A 256 5.12 23.53 -30.50
C LYS A 256 6.39 23.10 -29.75
N ARG A 257 7.58 23.33 -30.33
CA ARG A 257 8.85 23.04 -29.65
C ARG A 257 9.02 23.88 -28.39
N ALA A 258 8.77 25.17 -28.46
CA ALA A 258 8.85 26.04 -27.29
C ALA A 258 7.91 25.58 -26.17
N LEU A 259 6.66 25.20 -26.49
CA LEU A 259 5.72 24.66 -25.53
C LEU A 259 6.22 23.36 -24.90
N VAL A 260 6.82 22.48 -25.69
CA VAL A 260 7.34 21.20 -25.19
C VAL A 260 8.62 21.39 -24.37
N GLU A 261 9.62 22.08 -24.94
CA GLU A 261 10.98 22.11 -24.37
C GLU A 261 11.12 23.11 -23.22
N LEU A 262 10.40 24.24 -23.27
CA LEU A 262 10.51 25.29 -22.26
C LEU A 262 9.43 25.21 -21.17
N ASN A 263 8.31 24.53 -21.45
CA ASN A 263 7.18 24.51 -20.55
C ASN A 263 6.81 23.07 -20.11
N ALA A 264 6.25 22.25 -21.02
CA ALA A 264 5.67 20.97 -20.66
C ALA A 264 6.71 19.97 -20.09
N THR A 265 7.84 19.78 -20.77
CA THR A 265 8.87 18.83 -20.32
C THR A 265 9.46 19.23 -18.96
N PRO A 266 9.93 20.48 -18.75
CA PRO A 266 10.46 20.88 -17.43
C PRO A 266 9.45 20.77 -16.31
N THR A 267 8.19 21.18 -16.56
CA THR A 267 7.11 21.09 -15.53
C THR A 267 6.80 19.65 -15.18
N GLY A 268 6.66 18.78 -16.20
CA GLY A 268 6.43 17.35 -16.01
C GLY A 268 7.58 16.65 -15.27
N ASP A 269 8.82 16.95 -15.65
CA ASP A 269 10.01 16.38 -15.00
C ASP A 269 10.13 16.85 -13.55
N GLN A 270 9.85 18.12 -13.28
CA GLN A 270 9.84 18.66 -11.91
C GLN A 270 8.74 18.01 -11.07
N ALA A 271 7.55 17.79 -11.63
CA ALA A 271 6.46 17.13 -10.96
C ALA A 271 6.85 15.69 -10.58
N ILE A 272 7.42 14.92 -11.51
CA ILE A 272 7.85 13.55 -11.28
C ILE A 272 9.03 13.47 -10.31
N GLN A 273 9.99 14.38 -10.40
CA GLN A 273 11.12 14.40 -9.47
C GLN A 273 10.65 14.64 -8.03
N LYS A 274 9.76 15.63 -7.83
CA LYS A 274 9.17 15.90 -6.51
C LYS A 274 8.28 14.75 -6.05
N MET A 275 7.50 14.17 -6.96
CA MET A 275 6.65 13.00 -6.64
C MET A 275 7.49 11.81 -6.18
N ARG A 276 8.57 11.49 -6.87
CA ARG A 276 9.49 10.40 -6.48
C ARG A 276 10.09 10.64 -5.10
N ALA A 277 10.44 11.87 -4.76
CA ALA A 277 10.92 12.22 -3.43
C ALA A 277 9.82 12.01 -2.38
N ALA A 278 8.58 12.45 -2.65
CA ALA A 278 7.43 12.26 -1.76
C ALA A 278 7.07 10.77 -1.57
N VAL A 279 7.06 9.97 -2.64
CA VAL A 279 6.85 8.52 -2.57
C VAL A 279 7.90 7.84 -1.70
N ASN A 280 9.18 8.18 -1.89
CA ASN A 280 10.27 7.61 -1.09
C ASN A 280 10.18 8.00 0.39
N GLU A 281 9.77 9.23 0.69
CA GLU A 281 9.57 9.70 2.05
C GLU A 281 8.36 9.01 2.71
N ALA A 282 7.24 8.92 2.00
CA ALA A 282 6.04 8.23 2.48
C ALA A 282 6.29 6.74 2.73
N ALA A 283 7.04 6.07 1.86
CA ALA A 283 7.44 4.68 2.04
C ALA A 283 8.28 4.49 3.31
N LYS A 284 9.26 5.38 3.56
CA LYS A 284 10.06 5.35 4.79
C LYS A 284 9.20 5.57 6.05
N LEU A 285 8.27 6.53 6.00
CA LEU A 285 7.37 6.80 7.11
C LEU A 285 6.42 5.63 7.36
N SER A 286 5.91 5.00 6.31
CA SER A 286 5.09 3.78 6.39
C SER A 286 5.89 2.63 7.05
N ASP A 287 7.11 2.38 6.60
CA ASP A 287 7.96 1.33 7.17
C ASP A 287 8.31 1.61 8.63
N GLN A 288 8.62 2.86 8.98
CA GLN A 288 8.87 3.27 10.36
C GLN A 288 7.63 3.09 11.24
N ALA A 289 6.45 3.46 10.75
CA ALA A 289 5.21 3.27 11.48
C ALA A 289 4.90 1.79 11.72
N LYS A 290 5.10 0.92 10.72
CA LYS A 290 4.98 -0.55 10.84
C LYS A 290 5.97 -1.13 11.86
N LEU A 291 7.22 -0.68 11.83
CA LEU A 291 8.25 -1.12 12.79
C LEU A 291 7.89 -0.66 14.21
N THR A 292 7.38 0.55 14.37
CA THR A 292 6.92 1.06 15.66
C THR A 292 5.74 0.24 16.19
N ALA A 293 4.73 0.00 15.38
CA ALA A 293 3.58 -0.84 15.75
C ALA A 293 4.01 -2.26 16.16
N LYS A 294 4.94 -2.87 15.41
CA LYS A 294 5.51 -4.19 15.75
C LYS A 294 6.31 -4.15 17.05
N SER A 295 7.07 -3.08 17.30
CA SER A 295 7.83 -2.89 18.54
C SER A 295 6.92 -2.72 19.74
N ASP A 296 5.85 -1.92 19.61
CA ASP A 296 4.86 -1.69 20.67
C ASP A 296 4.15 -3.00 21.04
N LEU A 297 3.73 -3.78 20.02
CA LEU A 297 3.15 -5.10 20.23
C LEU A 297 4.12 -6.06 20.95
N SER A 298 5.38 -6.10 20.50
CA SER A 298 6.42 -6.94 21.12
C SER A 298 6.73 -6.52 22.56
N SER A 299 6.72 -5.22 22.82
CA SER A 299 6.96 -4.68 24.17
C SER A 299 5.80 -4.98 25.11
N ALA A 300 4.55 -4.79 24.65
CA ALA A 300 3.37 -5.15 25.39
C ALA A 300 3.34 -6.65 25.74
N ASN A 301 3.66 -7.51 24.80
CA ASN A 301 3.74 -8.95 25.02
C ASN A 301 4.81 -9.33 26.03
N ARG A 302 6.00 -8.71 25.99
CA ARG A 302 7.08 -8.96 26.98
C ARG A 302 6.66 -8.54 28.38
N VAL A 303 6.04 -7.37 28.53
CA VAL A 303 5.58 -6.89 29.83
C VAL A 303 4.46 -7.81 30.37
N ASN A 304 3.48 -8.16 29.55
CA ASN A 304 2.40 -9.07 29.94
C ASN A 304 2.92 -10.45 30.32
N PHE A 305 3.90 -10.98 29.60
CA PHE A 305 4.55 -12.25 29.94
C PHE A 305 5.27 -12.15 31.29
N GLY A 306 6.01 -11.05 31.52
CA GLY A 306 6.69 -10.82 32.81
C GLY A 306 5.72 -10.73 33.99
N ILE A 307 4.62 -9.98 33.85
CA ILE A 307 3.59 -9.89 34.88
C ILE A 307 2.92 -11.26 35.11
N GLY A 308 2.61 -12.00 34.03
CA GLY A 308 2.04 -13.35 34.13
C GLY A 308 2.92 -14.31 34.89
N LEU A 309 4.23 -14.24 34.66
CA LEU A 309 5.22 -15.05 35.39
C LEU A 309 5.31 -14.66 36.87
N ALA A 310 5.21 -13.36 37.18
CA ALA A 310 5.16 -12.86 38.54
C ALA A 310 3.88 -13.30 39.28
N VAL A 311 2.73 -13.31 38.61
CA VAL A 311 1.48 -13.84 39.16
C VAL A 311 1.61 -15.33 39.45
N MET A 312 2.16 -16.11 38.52
CA MET A 312 2.38 -17.55 38.71
C MET A 312 3.33 -17.83 39.89
N ALA A 313 4.42 -17.10 39.98
CA ALA A 313 5.36 -17.19 41.10
C ALA A 313 4.68 -16.84 42.46
N SER A 314 3.87 -15.79 42.49
CA SER A 314 3.12 -15.38 43.67
C SER A 314 2.14 -16.46 44.13
N LEU A 315 1.44 -17.10 43.18
CA LEU A 315 0.53 -18.21 43.49
C LEU A 315 1.27 -19.44 44.03
N LEU A 316 2.42 -19.79 43.45
CA LEU A 316 3.26 -20.90 43.94
C LEU A 316 3.78 -20.63 45.34
N VAL A 317 4.29 -19.40 45.59
CA VAL A 317 4.75 -19.00 46.93
C VAL A 317 3.59 -19.06 47.93
N SER A 318 2.41 -18.58 47.56
CA SER A 318 1.21 -18.65 48.41
C SER A 318 0.79 -20.09 48.74
N MET A 319 0.85 -20.99 47.71
CA MET A 319 0.53 -22.42 47.87
C MET A 319 1.53 -23.10 48.81
N VAL A 320 2.84 -22.91 48.60
CA VAL A 320 3.88 -23.47 49.46
C VAL A 320 3.79 -22.92 50.88
N PHE A 321 3.56 -21.61 51.01
CA PHE A 321 3.36 -20.97 52.31
C PHE A 321 2.14 -21.54 53.05
N GLY A 322 0.99 -21.68 52.38
CA GLY A 322 -0.22 -22.28 52.91
C GLY A 322 0.02 -23.72 53.40
N PHE A 323 0.76 -24.52 52.58
CA PHE A 323 1.11 -25.88 52.96
C PHE A 323 1.99 -25.94 54.23
N ILE A 324 3.07 -25.16 54.25
CA ILE A 324 4.03 -25.15 55.38
C ILE A 324 3.45 -24.53 56.63
N SER A 325 2.71 -23.41 56.49
CA SER A 325 2.22 -22.64 57.66
C SER A 325 0.90 -23.15 58.24
N VAL A 326 0.07 -23.81 57.39
CA VAL A 326 -1.30 -24.23 57.81
C VAL A 326 -1.42 -25.75 57.73
N SER A 327 -1.27 -26.34 56.50
CA SER A 327 -1.62 -27.74 56.31
C SER A 327 -0.71 -28.69 57.10
N ARG A 328 0.58 -28.52 57.06
CA ARG A 328 1.55 -29.37 57.75
C ARG A 328 1.44 -29.33 59.27
N PRO A 329 1.29 -28.15 59.91
CA PRO A 329 1.05 -28.09 61.36
C PRO A 329 -0.28 -28.68 61.78
N LEU A 330 -1.38 -28.45 60.99
CA LEU A 330 -2.68 -29.07 61.25
C LEU A 330 -2.65 -30.59 61.14
N MET A 331 -1.95 -31.14 60.10
CA MET A 331 -1.77 -32.60 59.98
C MET A 331 -1.06 -33.20 61.20
N ARG A 332 0.01 -32.53 61.67
CA ARG A 332 0.75 -32.96 62.86
C ARG A 332 -0.10 -32.88 64.15
N LEU A 333 -0.94 -31.83 64.27
CA LEU A 333 -1.83 -31.68 65.38
C LEU A 333 -2.96 -32.75 65.33
N ASN A 334 -3.48 -33.03 64.14
CA ASN A 334 -4.46 -34.08 63.91
C ASN A 334 -3.91 -35.48 64.25
N ASP A 335 -2.64 -35.77 63.89
CA ASP A 335 -1.95 -37.00 64.22
C ASP A 335 -1.80 -37.15 65.75
N ALA A 336 -1.41 -36.06 66.42
CA ALA A 336 -1.35 -36.02 67.91
C ALA A 336 -2.72 -36.25 68.58
N LEU A 337 -3.79 -35.65 68.00
CA LEU A 337 -5.18 -35.86 68.46
C LEU A 337 -5.63 -37.31 68.19
N GLY A 338 -5.22 -37.90 67.04
CA GLY A 338 -5.50 -39.33 66.73
C GLY A 338 -4.85 -40.29 67.74
N LYS A 339 -3.62 -40.00 68.17
CA LYS A 339 -2.95 -40.76 69.24
C LYS A 339 -3.62 -40.61 70.60
N MET A 340 -4.01 -39.39 70.94
CA MET A 340 -4.80 -39.13 72.17
C MET A 340 -6.14 -39.86 72.15
N ALA A 341 -6.84 -39.89 71.02
CA ALA A 341 -8.08 -40.62 70.83
C ALA A 341 -7.89 -42.14 70.94
N GLY A 342 -6.68 -42.66 70.59
CA GLY A 342 -6.26 -44.04 70.75
C GLY A 342 -5.86 -44.39 72.20
N GLY A 343 -5.96 -43.46 73.20
CA GLY A 343 -5.65 -43.69 74.59
C GLY A 343 -4.22 -43.35 75.01
N GLU A 344 -3.35 -42.90 74.09
CA GLU A 344 -2.00 -42.44 74.39
C GLU A 344 -2.04 -41.00 74.96
N LEU A 345 -2.17 -40.83 76.27
CA LEU A 345 -2.27 -39.50 76.86
C LEU A 345 -0.87 -38.84 77.13
N ASP A 346 0.22 -39.53 76.84
CA ASP A 346 1.59 -38.97 76.95
C ASP A 346 2.16 -38.44 75.64
N VAL A 347 1.29 -38.04 74.73
CA VAL A 347 1.69 -37.52 73.40
C VAL A 347 2.09 -36.05 73.50
N HIS A 348 3.25 -35.69 72.96
CA HIS A 348 3.64 -34.27 72.76
C HIS A 348 2.73 -33.59 71.74
N ILE A 349 2.09 -32.46 72.11
CA ILE A 349 1.23 -31.70 71.23
C ILE A 349 2.06 -30.69 70.47
N PRO A 350 2.28 -30.92 69.13
CA PRO A 350 3.11 -30.01 68.32
C PRO A 350 2.41 -28.69 68.08
N GLY A 351 3.13 -27.59 68.18
CA GLY A 351 2.61 -26.29 67.89
C GLY A 351 2.04 -25.50 69.08
N ALA A 352 2.06 -26.03 70.30
CA ALA A 352 1.60 -25.33 71.48
C ALA A 352 2.36 -24.04 71.81
N THR A 353 3.58 -23.89 71.30
CA THR A 353 4.38 -22.66 71.43
C THR A 353 4.12 -21.62 70.37
N ARG A 354 3.27 -21.94 69.35
CA ARG A 354 2.95 -20.97 68.29
C ARG A 354 2.09 -19.83 68.79
N GLY A 355 2.27 -18.66 68.20
CA GLY A 355 1.49 -17.45 68.54
C GLY A 355 0.33 -17.16 67.57
N ASP A 356 -0.09 -18.16 66.76
CA ASP A 356 -1.17 -18.06 65.75
C ASP A 356 -2.36 -18.94 66.17
N GLU A 357 -3.42 -18.94 65.34
CA GLU A 357 -4.67 -19.68 65.58
C GLU A 357 -4.43 -21.18 65.75
N ILE A 358 -3.44 -21.78 65.06
CA ILE A 358 -3.11 -23.19 65.24
C ILE A 358 -2.42 -23.42 66.60
N GLY A 359 -1.63 -22.43 67.04
CA GLY A 359 -1.06 -22.45 68.38
C GLY A 359 -2.12 -22.35 69.47
N ASP A 360 -3.17 -21.55 69.28
CA ASP A 360 -4.27 -21.43 70.20
C ASP A 360 -5.09 -22.76 70.26
N ILE A 361 -5.33 -23.41 69.12
CA ILE A 361 -5.90 -24.75 69.07
C ILE A 361 -5.02 -25.78 69.81
N ALA A 362 -3.70 -25.75 69.52
CA ALA A 362 -2.76 -26.67 70.16
C ALA A 362 -2.71 -26.51 71.71
N LYS A 363 -2.80 -25.27 72.24
CA LYS A 363 -2.88 -25.00 73.65
C LYS A 363 -4.18 -25.53 74.25
N THR A 364 -5.29 -25.33 73.54
CA THR A 364 -6.58 -25.91 73.99
C THR A 364 -6.53 -27.42 74.01
N VAL A 365 -5.83 -28.07 73.00
CA VAL A 365 -5.65 -29.51 73.02
C VAL A 365 -4.73 -29.99 74.17
N VAL A 366 -3.72 -29.21 74.58
CA VAL A 366 -2.92 -29.49 75.75
C VAL A 366 -3.82 -29.48 77.04
N VAL A 367 -4.72 -28.50 77.15
CA VAL A 367 -5.67 -28.44 78.27
C VAL A 367 -6.62 -29.66 78.23
N ILE A 368 -7.14 -30.00 77.05
CA ILE A 368 -8.04 -31.17 76.90
C ILE A 368 -7.28 -32.45 77.27
N ARG A 369 -5.99 -32.58 76.84
CA ARG A 369 -5.13 -33.73 77.19
C ARG A 369 -4.98 -33.84 78.72
N GLN A 370 -4.76 -32.68 79.42
CA GLN A 370 -4.60 -32.62 80.81
C GLN A 370 -5.87 -33.04 81.58
N ASN A 371 -7.01 -32.47 81.09
CA ASN A 371 -8.34 -32.82 81.68
C ASN A 371 -8.74 -34.25 81.30
N ALA A 372 -8.31 -34.81 80.14
CA ALA A 372 -8.61 -36.21 79.82
C ALA A 372 -7.75 -37.17 80.62
N ALA A 373 -6.52 -36.82 80.99
CA ALA A 373 -5.69 -37.60 81.85
C ALA A 373 -6.28 -37.69 83.32
N GLU A 374 -6.88 -36.55 83.76
CA GLU A 374 -7.56 -36.53 85.03
C GLU A 374 -8.85 -37.34 85.02
N ARG A 375 -9.62 -37.30 83.87
CA ARG A 375 -10.88 -38.07 83.75
C ARG A 375 -10.67 -39.55 83.42
N ALA A 376 -9.60 -39.93 82.71
CA ALA A 376 -9.30 -41.30 82.45
C ALA A 376 -9.05 -42.17 83.70
N GLN A 377 -8.74 -41.46 84.79
CA GLN A 377 -8.65 -42.09 86.10
C GLN A 377 -10.02 -42.31 86.75
N GLU A 378 -11.06 -41.48 86.33
CA GLU A 378 -12.45 -41.61 86.83
C GLU A 378 -13.34 -42.47 85.91
N GLU A 379 -13.03 -42.62 84.63
CA GLU A 379 -13.86 -43.29 83.61
C GLU A 379 -13.58 -44.80 83.40
N ALA A 380 -12.57 -45.36 84.02
CA ALA A 380 -12.34 -46.79 84.00
C ALA A 380 -13.51 -47.65 84.50
N GLU A 381 -14.50 -47.02 85.12
CA GLU A 381 -15.70 -47.73 85.68
C GLU A 381 -16.98 -47.54 84.82
N THR A 382 -17.03 -46.70 83.82
CA THR A 382 -18.26 -46.40 83.06
C THR A 382 -18.26 -46.85 81.59
N LEU A 383 -17.21 -47.45 81.08
CA LEU A 383 -17.01 -47.70 79.66
C LEU A 383 -17.62 -49.01 79.09
N ALA A 384 -18.35 -49.77 79.85
CA ALA A 384 -18.94 -50.98 79.31
C ALA A 384 -20.30 -50.81 78.60
N GLN A 385 -20.91 -49.62 78.67
CA GLN A 385 -22.26 -49.41 78.13
C GLN A 385 -22.39 -48.51 76.88
N GLN A 386 -21.36 -47.87 76.42
CA GLN A 386 -21.45 -46.91 75.27
C GLN A 386 -20.92 -47.39 73.95
N GLU A 387 -20.23 -48.52 73.86
CA GLU A 387 -19.64 -48.99 72.57
C GLU A 387 -20.67 -49.45 71.53
N GLN A 388 -21.88 -49.69 71.90
CA GLN A 388 -22.83 -50.30 70.95
C GLN A 388 -23.59 -49.25 70.06
N ARG A 389 -23.65 -47.97 70.47
CA ARG A 389 -24.36 -46.91 69.68
C ARG A 389 -23.49 -46.16 68.71
N ALA A 390 -22.18 -46.21 68.82
CA ALA A 390 -21.29 -45.43 68.00
C ALA A 390 -20.97 -46.12 66.63
N ARG A 391 -21.22 -47.42 66.48
CA ARG A 391 -20.90 -48.17 65.25
C ARG A 391 -21.91 -47.94 64.10
N GLU A 392 -23.18 -47.61 64.41
CA GLU A 392 -24.20 -47.45 63.39
C GLU A 392 -24.14 -46.06 62.72
N GLN A 393 -23.74 -45.03 63.43
CA GLN A 393 -23.67 -43.66 62.91
C GLN A 393 -22.48 -43.43 61.94
N ARG A 394 -21.35 -44.09 62.20
CA ARG A 394 -20.18 -44.01 61.28
C ARG A 394 -20.42 -44.61 59.88
N LYS A 395 -21.33 -45.57 59.81
CA LYS A 395 -21.60 -46.21 58.50
C LYS A 395 -22.42 -45.33 57.56
N GLN A 396 -23.30 -44.51 58.12
CA GLN A 396 -24.15 -43.61 57.35
C GLN A 396 -23.36 -42.37 56.83
N ASP A 397 -22.44 -41.82 57.65
CA ASP A 397 -21.62 -40.68 57.24
C ASP A 397 -20.59 -41.03 56.16
N MET A 398 -20.07 -42.24 56.18
CA MET A 398 -19.13 -42.74 55.17
C MET A 398 -19.81 -42.92 53.79
N HIS A 399 -21.08 -43.38 53.76
CA HIS A 399 -21.83 -43.50 52.52
C HIS A 399 -22.17 -42.17 51.86
N ARG A 400 -22.47 -41.14 52.68
CA ARG A 400 -22.77 -39.78 52.19
C ARG A 400 -21.52 -39.13 51.57
N LEU A 401 -20.37 -39.26 52.26
CA LEU A 401 -19.12 -38.64 51.80
C LEU A 401 -18.65 -39.32 50.52
N ALA A 402 -18.81 -40.64 50.38
CA ALA A 402 -18.46 -41.36 49.17
C ALA A 402 -19.30 -40.92 47.95
N SER A 403 -20.62 -40.70 48.18
CA SER A 403 -21.52 -40.24 47.10
C SER A 403 -21.27 -38.80 46.68
N GLU A 404 -20.91 -37.90 47.63
CA GLU A 404 -20.55 -36.51 47.30
C GLU A 404 -19.22 -36.45 46.56
N PHE A 405 -18.24 -37.28 46.89
CA PHE A 405 -16.95 -37.38 46.18
C PHE A 405 -17.12 -37.95 44.76
N GLU A 406 -17.93 -38.99 44.59
CA GLU A 406 -18.21 -39.57 43.28
C GLU A 406 -18.88 -38.59 42.33
N ASN A 407 -19.84 -37.80 42.83
CA ASN A 407 -20.48 -36.72 42.06
C ASN A 407 -19.52 -35.60 41.66
N ALA A 408 -18.64 -35.19 42.56
CA ALA A 408 -17.64 -34.15 42.25
C ALA A 408 -16.62 -34.62 41.19
N VAL A 409 -16.16 -35.87 41.32
CA VAL A 409 -15.22 -36.44 40.30
C VAL A 409 -15.89 -36.58 38.94
N CYS A 410 -17.14 -37.07 38.87
CA CYS A 410 -17.87 -37.16 37.61
C CYS A 410 -18.06 -35.78 36.93
N GLN A 411 -18.32 -34.72 37.71
CA GLN A 411 -18.42 -33.38 37.12
C GLN A 411 -17.09 -32.86 36.57
N ILE A 412 -15.97 -33.14 37.24
CA ILE A 412 -14.63 -32.76 36.77
C ILE A 412 -14.28 -33.53 35.49
N VAL A 413 -14.51 -34.87 35.46
CA VAL A 413 -14.25 -35.69 34.29
C VAL A 413 -15.05 -35.21 33.07
N ASN A 414 -16.34 -34.90 33.28
CA ASN A 414 -17.18 -34.39 32.18
C ASN A 414 -16.67 -33.03 31.64
N ARG A 415 -16.24 -32.12 32.52
CA ARG A 415 -15.67 -30.82 32.10
C ARG A 415 -14.35 -30.98 31.32
N VAL A 416 -13.48 -31.87 31.78
CA VAL A 416 -12.22 -32.18 31.08
C VAL A 416 -12.51 -32.81 29.73
N SER A 417 -13.47 -33.74 29.65
CA SER A 417 -13.86 -34.36 28.39
C SER A 417 -14.42 -33.35 27.39
N THR A 418 -15.28 -32.43 27.85
CA THR A 418 -15.83 -31.36 27.02
C THR A 418 -14.73 -30.42 26.50
N ALA A 419 -13.84 -29.99 27.40
CA ALA A 419 -12.70 -29.13 27.02
C ALA A 419 -11.74 -29.80 26.04
N SER A 420 -11.52 -31.11 26.18
CA SER A 420 -10.70 -31.90 25.24
C SER A 420 -11.34 -31.98 23.85
N THR A 421 -12.66 -32.14 23.78
CA THR A 421 -13.41 -32.15 22.52
C THR A 421 -13.38 -30.78 21.83
N GLU A 422 -13.49 -29.70 22.60
CA GLU A 422 -13.36 -28.33 22.06
C GLU A 422 -11.96 -28.03 21.53
N LEU A 423 -10.92 -28.50 22.25
CA LEU A 423 -9.52 -28.38 21.82
C LEU A 423 -9.25 -29.17 20.52
N GLU A 424 -9.79 -30.37 20.41
CA GLU A 424 -9.69 -31.16 19.18
C GLU A 424 -10.39 -30.46 18.00
N GLY A 425 -11.58 -29.87 18.25
CA GLY A 425 -12.29 -29.09 17.26
C GLY A 425 -11.53 -27.82 16.82
N ALA A 426 -10.85 -27.16 17.75
CA ALA A 426 -9.99 -26.01 17.44
C ALA A 426 -8.75 -26.41 16.63
N ALA A 427 -8.11 -27.52 17.00
CA ALA A 427 -6.96 -28.06 16.26
C ALA A 427 -7.32 -28.43 14.81
N ARG A 428 -8.47 -29.08 14.60
CA ARG A 428 -8.97 -29.41 13.25
C ARG A 428 -9.24 -28.15 12.41
N ARG A 429 -9.78 -27.08 13.01
CA ARG A 429 -9.97 -25.79 12.30
C ARG A 429 -8.64 -25.14 11.93
N LEU A 430 -7.65 -25.18 12.81
CA LEU A 430 -6.29 -24.68 12.52
C LEU A 430 -5.64 -25.43 11.36
N THR A 431 -5.77 -26.77 11.34
CA THR A 431 -5.26 -27.59 10.23
C THR A 431 -5.93 -27.22 8.91
N ALA A 432 -7.26 -27.09 8.90
CA ALA A 432 -8.00 -26.68 7.70
C ALA A 432 -7.59 -25.29 7.19
N THR A 433 -7.37 -24.34 8.11
CA THR A 433 -6.90 -23.00 7.76
C THR A 433 -5.48 -23.02 7.20
N ALA A 434 -4.60 -23.84 7.76
CA ALA A 434 -3.23 -24.04 7.24
C ALA A 434 -3.24 -24.60 5.81
N GLU A 435 -4.06 -25.64 5.55
CA GLU A 435 -4.23 -26.21 4.22
C GLU A 435 -4.81 -25.20 3.21
N GLN A 436 -5.74 -24.36 3.66
CA GLN A 436 -6.29 -23.29 2.83
C GLN A 436 -5.22 -22.24 2.49
N THR A 437 -4.38 -21.89 3.46
CA THR A 437 -3.28 -20.93 3.26
C THR A 437 -2.25 -21.50 2.30
N GLU A 438 -1.91 -22.78 2.41
CA GLU A 438 -0.99 -23.45 1.49
C GLU A 438 -1.52 -23.43 0.04
N ARG A 439 -2.80 -23.73 -0.15
CA ARG A 439 -3.44 -23.64 -1.48
C ARG A 439 -3.41 -22.24 -2.03
N LEU A 440 -3.68 -21.21 -1.19
CA LEU A 440 -3.63 -19.81 -1.61
C LEU A 440 -2.21 -19.40 -2.01
N THR A 441 -1.21 -19.83 -1.25
CA THR A 441 0.20 -19.57 -1.55
C THR A 441 0.61 -20.21 -2.88
N THR A 442 0.18 -21.45 -3.13
CA THR A 442 0.42 -22.14 -4.41
C THR A 442 -0.25 -21.42 -5.57
N PHE A 443 -1.48 -20.93 -5.38
CA PHE A 443 -2.19 -20.14 -6.39
C PHE A 443 -1.47 -18.82 -6.70
N VAL A 444 -1.03 -18.10 -5.66
CA VAL A 444 -0.27 -16.84 -5.82
C VAL A 444 1.06 -17.09 -6.53
N ALA A 445 1.76 -18.18 -6.22
CA ALA A 445 2.99 -18.56 -6.90
C ALA A 445 2.74 -18.80 -8.40
N ALA A 446 1.71 -19.58 -8.75
CA ALA A 446 1.34 -19.82 -10.15
C ALA A 446 0.93 -18.55 -10.90
N ALA A 447 0.16 -17.67 -10.24
CA ALA A 447 -0.22 -16.38 -10.82
C ALA A 447 1.00 -15.47 -11.06
N SER A 448 2.00 -15.51 -10.17
CA SER A 448 3.24 -14.76 -10.30
C SER A 448 4.10 -15.29 -11.45
N GLU A 449 4.18 -16.60 -11.62
CA GLU A 449 4.87 -17.22 -12.75
C GLU A 449 4.21 -16.83 -14.08
N GLN A 450 2.88 -16.85 -14.12
CA GLN A 450 2.12 -16.44 -15.32
C GLN A 450 2.30 -14.95 -15.62
N ALA A 451 2.31 -14.09 -14.61
CA ALA A 451 2.60 -12.66 -14.78
C ALA A 451 4.03 -12.47 -15.33
N THR A 452 5.01 -13.21 -14.82
CA THR A 452 6.39 -13.16 -15.30
C THR A 452 6.48 -13.61 -16.76
N ALA A 453 5.79 -14.68 -17.13
CA ALA A 453 5.73 -15.16 -18.52
C ALA A 453 5.07 -14.12 -19.47
N ASN A 454 4.01 -13.45 -19.00
CA ASN A 454 3.38 -12.38 -19.77
C ASN A 454 4.31 -11.19 -19.97
N VAL A 455 5.03 -10.76 -18.93
CA VAL A 455 6.03 -9.69 -19.02
C VAL A 455 7.14 -10.06 -20.01
N GLN A 456 7.63 -11.30 -19.96
CA GLN A 456 8.63 -11.80 -20.89
C GLN A 456 8.12 -11.81 -22.34
N SER A 457 6.86 -12.20 -22.55
CA SER A 457 6.22 -12.17 -23.87
C SER A 457 6.09 -10.75 -24.41
N VAL A 458 5.70 -9.80 -23.56
CA VAL A 458 5.63 -8.36 -23.93
C VAL A 458 7.01 -7.82 -24.25
N ALA A 459 8.04 -8.17 -23.47
CA ALA A 459 9.41 -7.76 -23.74
C ALA A 459 9.90 -8.28 -25.09
N SER A 460 9.68 -9.58 -25.38
CA SER A 460 10.04 -10.18 -26.66
C SER A 460 9.29 -9.55 -27.84
N ALA A 461 8.00 -9.28 -27.69
CA ALA A 461 7.21 -8.60 -28.72
C ALA A 461 7.69 -7.16 -28.95
N SER A 462 8.13 -6.47 -27.88
CA SER A 462 8.69 -5.12 -27.96
C SER A 462 10.03 -5.12 -28.68
N GLU A 463 10.90 -6.10 -28.40
CA GLU A 463 12.19 -6.26 -29.11
C GLU A 463 11.96 -6.58 -30.59
N GLN A 464 11.00 -7.45 -30.90
CA GLN A 464 10.66 -7.80 -32.28
C GLN A 464 10.08 -6.59 -33.01
N MET A 465 9.26 -5.77 -32.36
CA MET A 465 8.73 -4.52 -32.91
C MET A 465 9.86 -3.51 -33.14
N ALA A 466 10.80 -3.36 -32.20
CA ALA A 466 11.97 -2.51 -32.34
C ALA A 466 12.86 -2.96 -33.51
N SER A 467 13.07 -4.27 -33.69
CA SER A 467 13.79 -4.84 -34.82
C SER A 467 13.08 -4.54 -36.15
N SER A 468 11.76 -4.73 -36.21
CA SER A 468 10.96 -4.44 -37.40
C SER A 468 10.96 -2.95 -37.79
N ILE A 469 11.00 -2.05 -36.78
CA ILE A 469 11.12 -0.60 -37.02
C ILE A 469 12.52 -0.23 -37.57
N THR A 470 13.54 -1.01 -37.20
CA THR A 470 14.91 -0.77 -37.66
C THR A 470 15.13 -1.28 -39.11
N GLU A 471 14.27 -2.20 -39.56
CA GLU A 471 14.32 -2.79 -40.93
C GLU A 471 13.50 -1.99 -41.98
N ILE A 472 12.63 -1.06 -41.53
CA ILE A 472 11.86 -0.12 -42.35
C ILE A 472 12.61 1.22 -42.41
#